data_d8edb8d63185d45b9d83a4d2b989f004
#
_entry.id   d8edb8d63185d45b9d83a4d2b989f004
#
_cell.length_a   1.000
_cell.length_b   1.000
_cell.length_c   1.000
_cell.angle_alpha   90.00
_cell.angle_beta   90.00
_cell.angle_gamma   90.00
#
_symmetry.space_group_name_H-M   'P 1'
#
loop_
_entity.id
_entity.type
_entity.pdbx_description
1 polymer ?
#
loop_
_entity_poly.entity_id
_entity_poly.type
_entity_poly.pdbx_seq_one_letter_code
_entity_poly.pdbx_strand_id
1 'polypeptide(L)'
;HGIIPLPLDVVPGNGNLTINKDIILVKSSMFQGAVSVIETALKQVLGNAITSNESADGKINIRFTPDNSLDTSAYRIEIIGNGINIKANSPSAAFYAAQSIRQMIWNATSGLKTEMFNLAQMTINDKPAYAWRGFHLDVARHFFTKEYMLKIIDWLAYYKINKLHLHLSDDQGWRMQMDQFPLLTEVGAWRTFNKYDSICMNLAKTDAAYETDKRFLKVVNGKTVYG
;
A
#
# COMPACT_ATOMS: atom_id res chain seq x y z
N HIS A 1 12.28 8.83 12.25
CA HIS A 1 10.89 8.55 11.86
C HIS A 1 10.77 7.50 10.75
N GLY A 2 11.79 7.36 9.87
CA GLY A 2 11.82 6.32 8.81
C GLY A 2 10.73 6.44 7.75
N ILE A 3 10.20 7.64 7.50
CA ILE A 3 9.14 7.88 6.50
C ILE A 3 9.76 8.02 5.11
N ILE A 4 9.18 7.36 4.12
CA ILE A 4 9.57 7.37 2.71
C ILE A 4 8.32 7.66 1.84
N PRO A 5 8.33 8.66 0.95
CA PRO A 5 9.38 9.66 0.76
C PRO A 5 9.62 10.52 2.01
N LEU A 6 10.80 11.14 2.08
CA LEU A 6 11.15 12.02 3.20
C LEU A 6 10.14 13.18 3.29
N PRO A 7 9.55 13.46 4.46
CA PRO A 7 8.66 14.59 4.64
C PRO A 7 9.34 15.94 4.37
N LEU A 8 8.55 16.91 3.97
CA LEU A 8 9.03 18.26 3.67
C LEU A 8 9.69 18.93 4.89
N ASP A 9 9.08 18.76 6.07
CA ASP A 9 9.57 19.34 7.32
C ASP A 9 9.21 18.44 8.50
N VAL A 10 10.15 18.25 9.42
CA VAL A 10 9.99 17.48 10.65
C VAL A 10 10.61 18.27 11.81
N VAL A 11 9.76 18.72 12.72
CA VAL A 11 10.17 19.43 13.93
C VAL A 11 10.12 18.44 15.11
N PRO A 12 11.29 18.06 15.68
CA PRO A 12 11.34 17.19 16.85
C PRO A 12 10.65 17.81 18.05
N GLY A 13 9.91 17.00 18.80
CA GLY A 13 9.39 17.35 20.13
C GLY A 13 10.24 16.71 21.24
N ASN A 14 9.80 16.90 22.48
CA ASN A 14 10.49 16.34 23.64
C ASN A 14 9.74 15.11 24.18
N GLY A 15 10.40 13.96 24.23
CA GLY A 15 9.87 12.71 24.78
C GLY A 15 9.21 11.80 23.76
N ASN A 16 8.49 10.80 24.26
CA ASN A 16 7.83 9.77 23.47
C ASN A 16 6.35 9.69 23.82
N LEU A 17 5.56 9.26 22.85
CA LEU A 17 4.19 8.79 23.01
C LEU A 17 4.22 7.26 23.07
N THR A 18 3.82 6.67 24.20
CA THR A 18 3.70 5.21 24.33
C THR A 18 2.32 4.77 23.87
N ILE A 19 2.25 3.95 22.85
CA ILE A 19 1.01 3.42 22.27
C ILE A 19 0.85 1.96 22.71
N ASN A 20 -0.35 1.63 23.20
CA ASN A 20 -0.75 0.29 23.62
C ASN A 20 -2.15 -0.05 23.09
N LYS A 21 -2.69 -1.21 23.46
CA LYS A 21 -3.99 -1.70 22.99
C LYS A 21 -5.21 -0.85 23.44
N ASP A 22 -5.01 0.07 24.40
CA ASP A 22 -6.10 0.97 24.87
C ASP A 22 -6.23 2.25 24.05
N ILE A 23 -5.45 2.37 22.96
CA ILE A 23 -5.53 3.52 22.06
C ILE A 23 -6.92 3.65 21.43
N ILE A 24 -7.41 4.88 21.34
CA ILE A 24 -8.67 5.21 20.69
C ILE A 24 -8.40 5.81 19.31
N LEU A 25 -8.89 5.14 18.29
CA LEU A 25 -8.91 5.69 16.93
C LEU A 25 -10.28 6.33 16.67
N VAL A 26 -10.29 7.65 16.58
CA VAL A 26 -11.54 8.40 16.41
C VAL A 26 -12.02 8.29 14.96
N LYS A 27 -13.25 7.83 14.76
CA LYS A 27 -13.86 7.71 13.43
C LYS A 27 -14.04 9.07 12.77
N SER A 28 -13.91 9.11 11.47
CA SER A 28 -14.15 10.29 10.65
C SER A 28 -14.85 9.87 9.36
N SER A 29 -16.02 10.39 9.10
CA SER A 29 -16.75 10.11 7.86
C SER A 29 -16.01 10.67 6.64
N MET A 30 -15.42 11.86 6.75
CA MET A 30 -14.63 12.48 5.69
C MET A 30 -13.34 11.72 5.38
N PHE A 31 -12.70 11.12 6.39
CA PHE A 31 -11.39 10.49 6.29
C PHE A 31 -11.41 8.98 6.53
N GLN A 32 -12.53 8.33 6.26
CA GLN A 32 -12.74 6.89 6.55
C GLN A 32 -11.63 6.00 6.01
N GLY A 33 -11.15 6.23 4.78
CA GLY A 33 -10.06 5.44 4.19
C GLY A 33 -8.75 5.58 4.95
N ALA A 34 -8.43 6.79 5.44
CA ALA A 34 -7.24 7.03 6.27
C ALA A 34 -7.35 6.36 7.65
N VAL A 35 -8.53 6.45 8.28
CA VAL A 35 -8.83 5.75 9.54
C VAL A 35 -8.62 4.25 9.39
N SER A 36 -9.13 3.63 8.31
CA SER A 36 -8.99 2.19 8.05
C SER A 36 -7.53 1.75 7.87
N VAL A 37 -6.67 2.60 7.27
CA VAL A 37 -5.23 2.31 7.14
C VAL A 37 -4.57 2.21 8.51
N ILE A 38 -4.82 3.18 9.39
CA ILE A 38 -4.24 3.19 10.75
C ILE A 38 -4.81 2.04 11.60
N GLU A 39 -6.12 1.80 11.52
CA GLU A 39 -6.78 0.69 12.22
C GLU A 39 -6.13 -0.65 11.86
N THR A 40 -5.93 -0.90 10.55
CA THR A 40 -5.29 -2.11 10.06
C THR A 40 -3.85 -2.24 10.57
N ALA A 41 -3.06 -1.16 10.52
CA ALA A 41 -1.69 -1.16 11.01
C ALA A 41 -1.61 -1.42 12.53
N LEU A 42 -2.48 -0.81 13.32
CA LEU A 42 -2.53 -1.03 14.76
C LEU A 42 -2.97 -2.46 15.11
N LYS A 43 -4.00 -2.98 14.44
CA LYS A 43 -4.46 -4.38 14.62
C LYS A 43 -3.36 -5.39 14.30
N GLN A 44 -2.57 -5.13 13.28
CA GLN A 44 -1.46 -6.01 12.89
C GLN A 44 -0.42 -6.16 14.01
N VAL A 45 -0.07 -5.07 14.71
CA VAL A 45 1.02 -5.06 15.69
C VAL A 45 0.54 -5.21 17.13
N LEU A 46 -0.62 -4.64 17.50
CA LEU A 46 -1.19 -4.72 18.84
C LEU A 46 -2.25 -5.82 19.02
N GLY A 47 -2.68 -6.45 17.92
CA GLY A 47 -3.78 -7.44 17.90
C GLY A 47 -5.17 -6.81 18.03
N ASN A 48 -5.29 -5.58 18.46
CA ASN A 48 -6.55 -4.83 18.58
C ASN A 48 -6.33 -3.33 18.34
N ALA A 49 -7.41 -2.64 17.98
CA ALA A 49 -7.50 -1.17 17.97
C ALA A 49 -8.95 -0.80 18.26
N ILE A 50 -9.16 0.07 19.22
CA ILE A 50 -10.50 0.53 19.59
C ILE A 50 -10.87 1.71 18.70
N THR A 51 -11.92 1.53 17.87
CA THR A 51 -12.50 2.65 17.11
C THR A 51 -13.71 3.21 17.85
N SER A 52 -13.77 4.52 17.99
CA SER A 52 -14.86 5.24 18.67
C SER A 52 -15.33 6.43 17.84
N ASN A 53 -16.56 6.86 18.08
CA ASN A 53 -17.07 8.12 17.49
C ASN A 53 -16.49 9.35 18.20
N GLU A 54 -16.03 9.19 19.44
CA GLU A 54 -15.53 10.27 20.29
C GLU A 54 -14.18 9.94 20.88
N SER A 55 -13.43 10.98 21.24
CA SER A 55 -12.21 10.86 22.03
C SER A 55 -12.55 10.49 23.47
N ALA A 56 -11.70 9.72 24.11
CA ALA A 56 -11.85 9.38 25.53
C ALA A 56 -10.77 10.11 26.35
N ASP A 57 -11.20 10.80 27.42
CA ASP A 57 -10.28 11.43 28.34
C ASP A 57 -9.43 10.38 29.08
N GLY A 58 -8.17 10.73 29.35
CA GLY A 58 -7.21 9.82 29.97
C GLY A 58 -6.73 8.67 29.05
N LYS A 59 -7.17 8.62 27.79
CA LYS A 59 -6.70 7.67 26.79
C LYS A 59 -5.87 8.36 25.70
N ILE A 60 -5.02 7.58 25.04
CA ILE A 60 -4.31 8.04 23.84
C ILE A 60 -5.29 8.04 22.67
N ASN A 61 -5.43 9.19 22.03
CA ASN A 61 -6.36 9.35 20.93
C ASN A 61 -5.60 9.63 19.62
N ILE A 62 -6.00 8.95 18.53
CA ILE A 62 -5.63 9.32 17.16
C ILE A 62 -6.84 9.94 16.50
N ARG A 63 -6.72 11.16 16.03
CA ARG A 63 -7.84 11.89 15.41
C ARG A 63 -7.44 12.59 14.12
N PHE A 64 -8.40 12.64 13.21
CA PHE A 64 -8.31 13.41 11.98
C PHE A 64 -9.19 14.64 12.07
N THR A 65 -8.65 15.80 11.71
CA THR A 65 -9.35 17.09 11.72
C THR A 65 -9.21 17.75 10.35
N PRO A 66 -10.30 18.19 9.72
CA PRO A 66 -10.24 19.00 8.53
C PRO A 66 -9.53 20.34 8.80
N ASP A 67 -8.64 20.75 7.90
CA ASP A 67 -7.92 22.03 7.96
C ASP A 67 -7.85 22.66 6.57
N ASN A 68 -8.77 23.58 6.32
CA ASN A 68 -8.90 24.25 5.02
C ASN A 68 -7.78 25.28 4.75
N SER A 69 -6.90 25.54 5.72
CA SER A 69 -5.72 26.39 5.51
C SER A 69 -4.57 25.66 4.79
N LEU A 70 -4.64 24.31 4.75
CA LEU A 70 -3.65 23.49 4.07
C LEU A 70 -4.00 23.33 2.57
N ASP A 71 -2.96 23.13 1.74
CA ASP A 71 -3.16 22.67 0.36
C ASP A 71 -3.96 21.36 0.32
N THR A 72 -4.69 21.10 -0.75
CA THR A 72 -5.53 19.89 -0.91
C THR A 72 -4.74 18.58 -0.84
N SER A 73 -3.42 18.61 -1.04
CA SER A 73 -2.54 17.45 -0.92
C SER A 73 -1.62 17.49 0.30
N ALA A 74 -1.65 18.59 1.08
CA ALA A 74 -0.83 18.77 2.26
C ALA A 74 -1.48 18.19 3.52
N TYR A 75 -0.65 17.75 4.45
CA TYR A 75 -1.09 17.30 5.76
C TYR A 75 -0.10 17.71 6.85
N ARG A 76 -0.59 17.74 8.09
CA ARG A 76 0.20 17.90 9.29
C ARG A 76 -0.10 16.76 10.26
N ILE A 77 0.94 16.18 10.85
CA ILE A 77 0.85 15.20 11.93
C ILE A 77 1.52 15.81 13.16
N GLU A 78 0.81 15.83 14.27
CA GLU A 78 1.32 16.27 15.58
C GLU A 78 1.27 15.07 16.54
N ILE A 79 2.44 14.53 16.90
CA ILE A 79 2.60 13.46 17.89
C ILE A 79 2.96 14.12 19.20
N ILE A 80 2.06 14.05 20.16
CA ILE A 80 2.16 14.69 21.47
C ILE A 80 1.90 13.67 22.59
N GLY A 81 2.15 14.04 23.84
CA GLY A 81 2.11 13.09 24.99
C GLY A 81 0.80 12.36 25.20
N ASN A 82 -0.33 12.86 24.69
CA ASN A 82 -1.66 12.27 24.84
C ASN A 82 -2.31 11.80 23.53
N GLY A 83 -1.58 11.82 22.40
CA GLY A 83 -2.15 11.33 21.17
C GLY A 83 -1.48 11.79 19.89
N ILE A 84 -2.16 11.52 18.77
CA ILE A 84 -1.74 11.92 17.42
C ILE A 84 -2.89 12.71 16.79
N ASN A 85 -2.62 13.97 16.48
CA ASN A 85 -3.55 14.82 15.75
C ASN A 85 -3.11 14.92 14.30
N ILE A 86 -4.02 14.63 13.38
CA ILE A 86 -3.78 14.67 11.94
C ILE A 86 -4.68 15.73 11.33
N LYS A 87 -4.09 16.73 10.68
CA LYS A 87 -4.80 17.79 9.97
C LYS A 87 -4.61 17.61 8.46
N ALA A 88 -5.70 17.66 7.71
CA ALA A 88 -5.69 17.51 6.26
C ALA A 88 -6.88 18.24 5.63
N ASN A 89 -6.69 18.74 4.40
CA ASN A 89 -7.76 19.42 3.65
C ASN A 89 -8.54 18.48 2.72
N SER A 90 -8.08 17.23 2.54
CA SER A 90 -8.75 16.30 1.63
C SER A 90 -8.60 14.84 2.11
N PRO A 91 -9.47 13.93 1.63
CA PRO A 91 -9.30 12.49 1.88
C PRO A 91 -7.96 11.93 1.40
N SER A 92 -7.42 12.42 0.28
CA SER A 92 -6.12 11.98 -0.23
C SER A 92 -4.97 12.45 0.65
N ALA A 93 -4.98 13.68 1.13
CA ALA A 93 -3.99 14.19 2.07
C ALA A 93 -4.01 13.42 3.40
N ALA A 94 -5.20 13.17 3.95
CA ALA A 94 -5.38 12.34 5.14
C ALA A 94 -4.85 10.90 4.92
N PHE A 95 -5.07 10.33 3.73
CA PHE A 95 -4.56 9.02 3.37
C PHE A 95 -3.01 9.00 3.34
N TYR A 96 -2.36 10.05 2.79
CA TYR A 96 -0.90 10.15 2.82
C TYR A 96 -0.35 10.28 4.24
N ALA A 97 -1.04 11.05 5.11
CA ALA A 97 -0.70 11.13 6.53
C ALA A 97 -0.81 9.76 7.21
N ALA A 98 -1.88 9.01 6.94
CA ALA A 98 -2.07 7.67 7.48
C ALA A 98 -0.97 6.70 7.03
N GLN A 99 -0.50 6.77 5.76
CA GLN A 99 0.64 5.97 5.31
C GLN A 99 1.94 6.36 6.03
N SER A 100 2.16 7.64 6.32
CA SER A 100 3.30 8.06 7.13
C SER A 100 3.26 7.47 8.54
N ILE A 101 2.10 7.48 9.20
CA ILE A 101 1.91 6.84 10.52
C ILE A 101 2.10 5.32 10.41
N ARG A 102 1.55 4.67 9.39
CA ARG A 102 1.77 3.22 9.13
C ARG A 102 3.26 2.88 9.04
N GLN A 103 4.05 3.71 8.34
CA GLN A 103 5.50 3.52 8.25
C GLN A 103 6.19 3.72 9.60
N MET A 104 5.78 4.71 10.39
CA MET A 104 6.33 4.94 11.73
C MET A 104 6.01 3.77 12.67
N ILE A 105 4.79 3.24 12.63
CA ILE A 105 4.40 2.03 13.39
C ILE A 105 5.28 0.85 12.98
N TRP A 106 5.44 0.63 11.67
CA TRP A 106 6.30 -0.45 11.16
C TRP A 106 7.74 -0.30 11.66
N ASN A 107 8.32 0.89 11.58
CA ASN A 107 9.69 1.14 12.02
C ASN A 107 9.87 0.97 13.53
N ALA A 108 8.87 1.36 14.32
CA ALA A 108 8.91 1.21 15.79
C ALA A 108 8.76 -0.24 16.27
N THR A 109 8.12 -1.10 15.46
CA THR A 109 7.78 -2.47 15.85
C THR A 109 8.49 -3.54 14.99
N SER A 110 9.16 -3.13 13.91
CA SER A 110 9.66 -4.04 12.85
C SER A 110 8.56 -4.94 12.28
N GLY A 111 7.31 -4.48 12.33
CA GLY A 111 6.13 -5.24 11.91
C GLY A 111 5.75 -6.40 12.82
N LEU A 112 6.41 -6.57 13.97
CA LEU A 112 6.16 -7.65 14.92
C LEU A 112 5.04 -7.29 15.89
N LYS A 113 4.33 -8.31 16.37
CA LYS A 113 3.32 -8.14 17.43
C LYS A 113 3.98 -7.71 18.73
N THR A 114 3.37 -6.75 19.41
CA THR A 114 3.84 -6.20 20.69
C THR A 114 2.66 -5.76 21.54
N GLU A 115 2.86 -5.64 22.86
CA GLU A 115 1.86 -5.07 23.78
C GLU A 115 1.88 -3.54 23.77
N MET A 116 3.03 -2.95 23.44
CA MET A 116 3.20 -1.50 23.34
C MET A 116 4.41 -1.12 22.47
N PHE A 117 4.42 0.09 21.97
CA PHE A 117 5.57 0.69 21.28
C PHE A 117 5.61 2.19 21.49
N ASN A 118 6.76 2.81 21.21
CA ASN A 118 6.96 4.23 21.38
C ASN A 118 7.13 4.94 20.03
N LEU A 119 6.50 6.09 19.89
CA LEU A 119 6.76 7.05 18.83
C LEU A 119 7.36 8.32 19.45
N ALA A 120 8.46 8.82 18.91
CA ALA A 120 9.01 10.10 19.32
C ALA A 120 8.01 11.22 19.06
N GLN A 121 7.86 12.16 20.01
CA GLN A 121 7.03 13.33 19.82
C GLN A 121 7.64 14.22 18.74
N MET A 122 6.82 14.67 17.81
CA MET A 122 7.25 15.53 16.70
C MET A 122 6.06 16.15 15.98
N THR A 123 6.33 17.19 15.23
CA THR A 123 5.41 17.73 14.22
C THR A 123 5.98 17.45 12.84
N ILE A 124 5.15 16.89 11.96
CA ILE A 124 5.48 16.61 10.56
C ILE A 124 4.57 17.47 9.68
N ASN A 125 5.17 18.29 8.82
CA ASN A 125 4.46 18.99 7.76
C ASN A 125 4.92 18.40 6.43
N ASP A 126 3.97 17.94 5.61
CA ASP A 126 4.33 17.29 4.37
C ASP A 126 3.28 17.55 3.26
N LYS A 127 3.77 17.57 2.05
CA LYS A 127 2.97 17.52 0.81
C LYS A 127 3.79 16.89 -0.30
N PRO A 128 3.16 16.21 -1.26
CA PRO A 128 3.87 15.67 -2.41
C PRO A 128 4.57 16.78 -3.21
N ALA A 129 5.85 16.56 -3.56
CA ALA A 129 6.60 17.46 -4.45
C ALA A 129 6.03 17.47 -5.88
N TYR A 130 5.42 16.34 -6.30
CA TYR A 130 4.84 16.18 -7.64
C TYR A 130 3.38 15.73 -7.54
N ALA A 131 2.51 16.35 -8.33
CA ALA A 131 1.09 15.97 -8.40
C ALA A 131 0.89 14.59 -9.07
N TRP A 132 1.75 14.25 -10.03
CA TRP A 132 1.75 12.95 -10.72
C TRP A 132 2.89 12.08 -10.19
N ARG A 133 2.55 10.95 -9.59
CA ARG A 133 3.49 9.94 -9.10
C ARG A 133 3.02 8.59 -9.60
N GLY A 134 3.51 8.22 -10.79
CA GLY A 134 3.05 7.07 -11.54
C GLY A 134 3.95 5.86 -11.40
N PHE A 135 3.35 4.69 -11.50
CA PHE A 135 4.01 3.41 -11.68
C PHE A 135 3.37 2.69 -12.88
N HIS A 136 4.21 2.16 -13.75
CA HIS A 136 3.77 1.38 -14.90
C HIS A 136 4.02 -0.11 -14.65
N LEU A 137 3.01 -0.95 -14.85
CA LEU A 137 3.13 -2.40 -14.77
C LEU A 137 2.64 -3.03 -16.07
N ASP A 138 3.55 -3.74 -16.71
CA ASP A 138 3.27 -4.51 -17.90
C ASP A 138 2.89 -5.93 -17.52
N VAL A 139 1.62 -6.27 -17.69
CA VAL A 139 1.10 -7.61 -17.45
C VAL A 139 0.83 -8.37 -18.76
N ALA A 140 1.03 -7.71 -19.91
CA ALA A 140 0.84 -8.30 -21.23
C ALA A 140 2.03 -9.18 -21.62
N ARG A 141 3.27 -8.64 -21.55
CA ARG A 141 4.49 -9.39 -21.89
C ARG A 141 4.81 -10.48 -20.90
N HIS A 142 4.42 -10.29 -19.62
CA HIS A 142 4.51 -11.30 -18.59
C HIS A 142 3.27 -11.25 -17.71
N PHE A 143 2.60 -12.39 -17.50
CA PHE A 143 1.41 -12.45 -16.68
C PHE A 143 1.77 -12.37 -15.19
N PHE A 144 0.99 -11.60 -14.43
CA PHE A 144 1.05 -11.54 -12.97
C PHE A 144 -0.29 -11.91 -12.36
N THR A 145 -0.27 -12.63 -11.25
CA THR A 145 -1.50 -13.02 -10.55
C THR A 145 -2.20 -11.82 -9.92
N LYS A 146 -3.50 -11.98 -9.65
CA LYS A 146 -4.28 -10.99 -8.91
C LYS A 146 -3.66 -10.67 -7.54
N GLU A 147 -3.17 -11.67 -6.84
CA GLU A 147 -2.54 -11.52 -5.51
C GLU A 147 -1.28 -10.66 -5.60
N TYR A 148 -0.47 -10.87 -6.64
CA TYR A 148 0.70 -10.04 -6.89
C TYR A 148 0.31 -8.58 -7.21
N MET A 149 -0.72 -8.39 -8.05
CA MET A 149 -1.25 -7.07 -8.38
C MET A 149 -1.74 -6.32 -7.13
N LEU A 150 -2.48 -6.99 -6.25
CA LEU A 150 -2.96 -6.40 -5.00
C LEU A 150 -1.79 -6.02 -4.07
N LYS A 151 -0.74 -6.84 -4.01
CA LYS A 151 0.49 -6.52 -3.26
C LYS A 151 1.20 -5.29 -3.82
N ILE A 152 1.30 -5.17 -5.13
CA ILE A 152 1.87 -3.97 -5.78
C ILE A 152 1.04 -2.73 -5.43
N ILE A 153 -0.29 -2.81 -5.51
CA ILE A 153 -1.18 -1.69 -5.16
C ILE A 153 -0.98 -1.26 -3.70
N ASP A 154 -0.85 -2.20 -2.76
CA ASP A 154 -0.56 -1.87 -1.36
C ASP A 154 0.81 -1.17 -1.20
N TRP A 155 1.84 -1.61 -1.91
CA TRP A 155 3.14 -0.94 -1.92
C TRP A 155 3.08 0.46 -2.53
N LEU A 156 2.35 0.63 -3.64
CA LEU A 156 2.15 1.94 -4.25
C LEU A 156 1.46 2.90 -3.27
N ALA A 157 0.42 2.43 -2.58
CA ALA A 157 -0.25 3.18 -1.53
C ALA A 157 0.70 3.51 -0.37
N TYR A 158 1.49 2.55 0.11
CA TYR A 158 2.46 2.70 1.19
C TYR A 158 3.50 3.79 0.88
N TYR A 159 3.98 3.86 -0.36
CA TYR A 159 4.93 4.88 -0.84
C TYR A 159 4.26 6.11 -1.44
N LYS A 160 2.95 6.29 -1.26
CA LYS A 160 2.17 7.46 -1.69
C LYS A 160 2.18 7.69 -3.21
N ILE A 161 2.37 6.64 -4.00
CA ILE A 161 2.18 6.66 -5.46
C ILE A 161 0.68 6.78 -5.74
N ASN A 162 0.27 7.63 -6.68
CA ASN A 162 -1.14 7.94 -6.90
C ASN A 162 -1.67 7.60 -8.29
N LYS A 163 -0.83 7.03 -9.16
CA LYS A 163 -1.22 6.58 -10.49
C LYS A 163 -0.64 5.22 -10.78
N LEU A 164 -1.50 4.27 -11.14
CA LEU A 164 -1.11 2.97 -11.68
C LEU A 164 -1.50 2.91 -13.14
N HIS A 165 -0.50 2.76 -14.02
CA HIS A 165 -0.70 2.50 -15.44
C HIS A 165 -0.52 1.01 -15.70
N LEU A 166 -1.58 0.33 -16.13
CA LEU A 166 -1.55 -1.07 -16.50
C LEU A 166 -1.44 -1.20 -18.01
N HIS A 167 -0.43 -1.94 -18.47
CA HIS A 167 -0.29 -2.37 -19.86
C HIS A 167 -0.93 -3.74 -19.99
N LEU A 168 -2.17 -3.77 -20.50
CA LEU A 168 -3.05 -4.93 -20.44
C LEU A 168 -3.07 -5.78 -21.71
N SER A 169 -2.55 -5.28 -22.81
CA SER A 169 -2.55 -5.97 -24.10
C SER A 169 -1.33 -5.63 -24.93
N ASP A 170 -0.73 -6.64 -25.51
CA ASP A 170 0.37 -6.54 -26.47
C ASP A 170 0.37 -7.82 -27.33
N ASP A 171 1.37 -7.98 -28.24
CA ASP A 171 1.53 -9.16 -29.09
C ASP A 171 1.74 -10.47 -28.30
N GLN A 172 2.23 -10.38 -27.04
CA GLN A 172 2.42 -11.55 -26.17
C GLN A 172 1.17 -11.99 -25.43
N GLY A 173 0.14 -11.15 -25.30
CA GLY A 173 -1.09 -11.57 -24.66
C GLY A 173 -2.07 -10.46 -24.36
N TRP A 174 -3.34 -10.82 -24.35
CA TRP A 174 -4.47 -10.01 -23.92
C TRP A 174 -4.85 -10.39 -22.49
N ARG A 175 -4.89 -9.42 -21.54
CA ARG A 175 -5.10 -9.68 -20.10
C ARG A 175 -6.40 -9.11 -19.53
N MET A 176 -7.25 -8.53 -20.36
CA MET A 176 -8.53 -7.98 -19.93
C MET A 176 -9.68 -8.83 -20.45
N GLN A 177 -10.39 -9.48 -19.54
CA GLN A 177 -11.58 -10.25 -19.91
C GLN A 177 -12.70 -9.32 -20.36
N MET A 178 -13.32 -9.68 -21.50
CA MET A 178 -14.48 -8.99 -22.03
C MET A 178 -15.53 -10.03 -22.39
N ASP A 179 -16.71 -9.96 -21.73
CA ASP A 179 -17.75 -10.98 -21.89
C ASP A 179 -18.29 -11.06 -23.32
N GLN A 180 -18.30 -9.93 -24.05
CA GLN A 180 -18.71 -9.90 -25.46
C GLN A 180 -17.66 -10.50 -26.41
N PHE A 181 -16.42 -10.64 -25.98
CA PHE A 181 -15.30 -11.11 -26.80
C PHE A 181 -14.43 -12.12 -26.05
N PRO A 182 -14.98 -13.29 -25.64
CA PRO A 182 -14.28 -14.25 -24.78
C PRO A 182 -12.99 -14.78 -25.41
N LEU A 183 -12.91 -14.89 -26.74
CA LEU A 183 -11.73 -15.36 -27.44
C LEU A 183 -10.48 -14.50 -27.22
N LEU A 184 -10.65 -13.23 -26.80
CA LEU A 184 -9.51 -12.38 -26.45
C LEU A 184 -8.70 -12.95 -25.28
N THR A 185 -9.34 -13.62 -24.33
CA THR A 185 -8.65 -14.27 -23.20
C THR A 185 -8.54 -15.78 -23.36
N GLU A 186 -9.48 -16.45 -24.00
CA GLU A 186 -9.40 -17.91 -24.21
C GLU A 186 -8.30 -18.31 -25.17
N VAL A 187 -8.04 -17.49 -26.20
CA VAL A 187 -7.01 -17.70 -27.23
C VAL A 187 -5.92 -16.63 -27.12
N GLY A 188 -6.30 -15.35 -27.13
CA GLY A 188 -5.37 -14.23 -27.21
C GLY A 188 -4.51 -14.00 -25.97
N ALA A 189 -4.83 -14.62 -24.83
CA ALA A 189 -4.00 -14.59 -23.64
C ALA A 189 -2.82 -15.59 -23.69
N TRP A 190 -2.79 -16.53 -24.65
CA TRP A 190 -1.84 -17.64 -24.68
C TRP A 190 -0.93 -17.54 -25.87
N ARG A 191 0.36 -17.81 -25.69
CA ARG A 191 1.37 -17.81 -26.74
C ARG A 191 2.30 -19.01 -26.66
N THR A 192 2.95 -19.35 -27.76
CA THR A 192 4.04 -20.31 -27.76
C THR A 192 5.28 -19.71 -27.07
N PHE A 193 6.16 -20.58 -26.58
CA PHE A 193 7.43 -20.15 -25.99
C PHE A 193 8.30 -19.43 -27.02
N ASN A 194 8.86 -18.32 -26.60
CA ASN A 194 9.94 -17.65 -27.31
C ASN A 194 11.31 -18.22 -26.87
N LYS A 195 12.39 -17.66 -27.41
CA LYS A 195 13.76 -18.09 -27.09
C LYS A 195 14.09 -17.96 -25.61
N TYR A 196 13.66 -16.89 -24.95
CA TYR A 196 13.93 -16.63 -23.53
C TYR A 196 13.13 -17.56 -22.63
N ASP A 197 11.86 -17.79 -22.94
CA ASP A 197 11.03 -18.77 -22.21
C ASP A 197 11.67 -20.15 -22.26
N SER A 198 12.16 -20.55 -23.43
CA SER A 198 12.83 -21.85 -23.63
C SER A 198 14.14 -21.96 -22.82
N ILE A 199 14.91 -20.86 -22.68
CA ILE A 199 16.08 -20.79 -21.81
C ILE A 199 15.66 -20.95 -20.35
N CYS A 200 14.66 -20.19 -19.87
CA CYS A 200 14.16 -20.28 -18.49
C CYS A 200 13.65 -21.69 -18.17
N MET A 201 12.89 -22.31 -19.07
CA MET A 201 12.39 -23.67 -18.90
C MET A 201 13.54 -24.72 -18.84
N ASN A 202 14.65 -24.47 -19.51
CA ASN A 202 15.82 -25.33 -19.41
C ASN A 202 16.57 -25.11 -18.08
N LEU A 203 16.72 -23.87 -17.63
CA LEU A 203 17.35 -23.55 -16.34
C LEU A 203 16.53 -24.08 -15.17
N ALA A 204 15.21 -24.09 -15.26
CA ALA A 204 14.31 -24.63 -14.25
C ALA A 204 14.53 -26.12 -13.95
N LYS A 205 15.20 -26.87 -14.84
CA LYS A 205 15.56 -28.27 -14.59
C LYS A 205 16.63 -28.43 -13.50
N THR A 206 17.42 -27.40 -13.26
CA THR A 206 18.55 -27.42 -12.32
C THR A 206 18.45 -26.34 -11.24
N ASP A 207 17.62 -25.31 -11.44
CA ASP A 207 17.45 -24.19 -10.51
C ASP A 207 15.96 -23.82 -10.40
N ALA A 208 15.41 -24.07 -9.22
CA ALA A 208 14.01 -23.79 -8.89
C ALA A 208 13.64 -22.30 -8.99
N ALA A 209 14.61 -21.38 -8.98
CA ALA A 209 14.35 -19.95 -9.17
C ALA A 209 13.76 -19.60 -10.54
N TYR A 210 13.94 -20.49 -11.53
CA TYR A 210 13.41 -20.36 -12.88
C TYR A 210 12.13 -21.17 -13.12
N GLU A 211 11.60 -21.84 -12.08
CA GLU A 211 10.38 -22.64 -12.23
C GLU A 211 9.18 -21.76 -12.53
N THR A 212 8.51 -22.05 -13.64
CA THR A 212 7.26 -21.36 -14.02
C THR A 212 6.10 -22.00 -13.28
N ASP A 213 5.24 -21.17 -12.67
CA ASP A 213 3.99 -21.60 -12.05
C ASP A 213 3.14 -22.35 -13.09
N LYS A 214 2.73 -23.57 -12.76
CA LYS A 214 1.95 -24.44 -13.64
C LYS A 214 0.62 -23.84 -14.05
N ARG A 215 0.08 -22.88 -13.28
CA ARG A 215 -1.14 -22.14 -13.62
C ARG A 215 -1.01 -21.33 -14.91
N PHE A 216 0.21 -20.95 -15.27
CA PHE A 216 0.53 -20.17 -16.48
C PHE A 216 0.88 -21.04 -17.68
N LEU A 217 0.71 -22.35 -17.55
CA LEU A 217 1.02 -23.30 -18.59
C LEU A 217 -0.24 -24.12 -18.95
N LYS A 218 -0.49 -24.33 -20.23
CA LYS A 218 -1.45 -25.31 -20.72
C LYS A 218 -0.95 -25.99 -21.99
N VAL A 219 -1.55 -27.12 -22.34
CA VAL A 219 -1.27 -27.82 -23.59
C VAL A 219 -2.38 -27.53 -24.60
N VAL A 220 -1.99 -27.00 -25.76
CA VAL A 220 -2.88 -26.72 -26.90
C VAL A 220 -2.31 -27.42 -28.13
N ASN A 221 -3.08 -28.31 -28.74
CA ASN A 221 -2.65 -29.08 -29.93
C ASN A 221 -1.29 -29.79 -29.74
N GLY A 222 -1.07 -30.39 -28.57
CA GLY A 222 0.18 -31.09 -28.23
C GLY A 222 1.38 -30.19 -27.92
N LYS A 223 1.22 -28.86 -27.92
CA LYS A 223 2.28 -27.91 -27.57
C LYS A 223 1.96 -27.21 -26.24
N THR A 224 2.96 -27.10 -25.38
CA THR A 224 2.86 -26.28 -24.18
C THR A 224 2.88 -24.80 -24.58
N VAL A 225 1.92 -24.04 -24.06
CA VAL A 225 1.80 -22.59 -24.25
C VAL A 225 1.82 -21.89 -22.90
N TYR A 226 2.22 -20.64 -22.92
CA TYR A 226 2.34 -19.75 -21.76
C TYR A 226 1.33 -18.62 -21.85
N GLY A 227 0.67 -18.26 -20.69
CA GLY A 227 -0.31 -17.17 -20.68
C GLY A 227 -0.62 -16.62 -19.30
#